data_3335572c8ac8c849c30ad64f882e92ad
#
_entry.id   3335572c8ac8c849c30ad64f882e92ad
#
_cell.length_a   1.000
_cell.length_b   1.000
_cell.length_c   1.000
_cell.angle_alpha   90.00
_cell.angle_beta   90.00
_cell.angle_gamma   90.00
#
_symmetry.space_group_name_H-M   'P 1'
#
loop_
_entity.id
_entity.type
_entity.pdbx_description
1 polymer ?
#
loop_
_entity_poly.entity_id
_entity_poly.type
_entity_poly.pdbx_seq_one_letter_code
_entity_poly.pdbx_strand_id
1 'polypeptide(L)'
;MIYLDNAASTRIHDDVLNSMLPFLKEQYGNPSSIHRQGRLTRKAVNKARKQIASIINADPAEILITSGGTESNNTAVNGITSQFPNSHIITTSIEHDAILEPCKKLSSNGFKVDYLPVDKFGMINPLDLE
;
A
#
# COMPACT_ATOMS: atom_id res chain seq x y z
N MET A 1 -1.27 -28.85 -12.87
CA MET A 1 -1.19 -28.46 -11.45
C MET A 1 -2.29 -27.44 -11.20
N ILE A 2 -3.12 -27.60 -10.15
CA ILE A 2 -4.12 -26.63 -9.75
C ILE A 2 -3.48 -25.82 -8.60
N TYR A 3 -3.39 -24.48 -8.76
CA TYR A 3 -2.89 -23.58 -7.74
C TYR A 3 -4.06 -22.88 -7.07
N LEU A 4 -4.19 -23.03 -5.75
CA LEU A 4 -5.32 -22.52 -4.95
C LEU A 4 -4.90 -21.49 -3.88
N ASP A 5 -3.65 -21.06 -3.88
CA ASP A 5 -3.11 -20.11 -2.90
C ASP A 5 -2.90 -18.69 -3.50
N ASN A 6 -3.92 -18.21 -4.22
CA ASN A 6 -3.84 -16.90 -4.87
C ASN A 6 -3.87 -15.72 -3.87
N ALA A 7 -4.20 -15.96 -2.61
CA ALA A 7 -4.07 -14.96 -1.55
C ALA A 7 -2.61 -14.66 -1.21
N ALA A 8 -1.72 -15.67 -1.31
CA ALA A 8 -0.29 -15.49 -1.07
C ALA A 8 0.43 -14.93 -2.31
N SER A 9 0.12 -15.45 -3.51
CA SER A 9 0.72 -14.99 -4.76
C SER A 9 -0.18 -15.30 -5.96
N THR A 10 -0.05 -14.51 -7.02
CA THR A 10 -0.84 -14.67 -8.24
C THR A 10 0.08 -14.56 -9.45
N ARG A 11 -0.16 -15.40 -10.47
CA ARG A 11 0.55 -15.30 -11.74
C ARG A 11 0.37 -13.92 -12.37
N ILE A 12 1.45 -13.33 -12.83
CA ILE A 12 1.40 -12.08 -13.60
C ILE A 12 0.63 -12.34 -14.92
N HIS A 13 -0.32 -11.48 -15.24
CA HIS A 13 -1.03 -11.51 -16.52
C HIS A 13 -0.05 -11.26 -17.67
N ASP A 14 -0.23 -11.96 -18.80
CA ASP A 14 0.73 -11.91 -19.91
C ASP A 14 0.89 -10.50 -20.50
N ASP A 15 -0.17 -9.71 -20.62
CA ASP A 15 -0.10 -8.31 -21.07
C ASP A 15 0.68 -7.42 -20.10
N VAL A 16 0.54 -7.67 -18.78
CA VAL A 16 1.31 -6.96 -17.76
C VAL A 16 2.79 -7.30 -17.88
N LEU A 17 3.12 -8.59 -17.97
CA LEU A 17 4.50 -9.05 -18.18
C LEU A 17 5.12 -8.43 -19.43
N ASN A 18 4.41 -8.47 -20.55
CA ASN A 18 4.87 -7.88 -21.81
C ASN A 18 5.10 -6.36 -21.70
N SER A 19 4.27 -5.66 -20.91
CA SER A 19 4.44 -4.24 -20.65
C SER A 19 5.62 -3.93 -19.72
N MET A 20 6.02 -4.85 -18.86
CA MET A 20 7.17 -4.72 -17.96
C MET A 20 8.51 -5.00 -18.65
N LEU A 21 8.56 -5.95 -19.58
CA LEU A 21 9.80 -6.42 -20.22
C LEU A 21 10.70 -5.30 -20.78
N PRO A 22 10.19 -4.26 -21.47
CA PRO A 22 11.02 -3.16 -21.95
C PRO A 22 11.74 -2.41 -20.83
N PHE A 23 11.10 -2.25 -19.65
CA PHE A 23 11.71 -1.56 -18.50
C PHE A 23 12.73 -2.43 -17.77
N LEU A 24 12.60 -3.74 -17.85
CA LEU A 24 13.59 -4.67 -17.28
C LEU A 24 14.82 -4.85 -18.16
N LYS A 25 14.69 -4.71 -19.49
CA LYS A 25 15.76 -5.01 -20.45
C LYS A 25 16.45 -3.76 -21.01
N GLU A 26 15.71 -2.72 -21.34
CA GLU A 26 16.21 -1.60 -22.15
C GLU A 26 16.05 -0.24 -21.44
N GLN A 27 14.91 0.00 -20.80
CA GLN A 27 14.53 1.28 -20.20
C GLN A 27 14.69 1.28 -18.68
N TYR A 28 15.80 0.73 -18.20
CA TYR A 28 16.09 0.55 -16.76
C TYR A 28 16.66 1.81 -16.08
N GLY A 29 16.60 2.96 -16.71
CA GLY A 29 17.16 4.21 -16.17
C GLY A 29 16.45 4.65 -14.89
N ASN A 30 17.22 5.17 -13.93
CA ASN A 30 16.65 5.73 -12.70
C ASN A 30 15.76 6.94 -13.05
N PRO A 31 14.48 6.95 -12.65
CA PRO A 31 13.55 8.06 -12.94
C PRO A 31 13.97 9.40 -12.31
N SER A 32 14.84 9.40 -11.31
CA SER A 32 15.40 10.63 -10.72
C SER A 32 16.52 11.26 -11.54
N SER A 33 17.11 10.51 -12.49
CA SER A 33 18.21 11.01 -13.31
C SER A 33 17.74 12.04 -14.35
N ILE A 34 18.61 13.03 -14.63
CA ILE A 34 18.31 14.12 -15.56
C ILE A 34 18.58 13.77 -17.04
N HIS A 35 19.31 12.70 -17.30
CA HIS A 35 19.64 12.27 -18.67
C HIS A 35 18.44 11.58 -19.37
N ARG A 36 18.60 11.29 -20.66
CA ARG A 36 17.52 10.75 -21.52
C ARG A 36 16.84 9.51 -20.94
N GLN A 37 17.60 8.52 -20.45
CA GLN A 37 17.02 7.29 -19.90
C GLN A 37 16.18 7.56 -18.64
N GLY A 38 16.66 8.40 -17.72
CA GLY A 38 15.90 8.78 -16.54
C GLY A 38 14.59 9.51 -16.90
N ARG A 39 14.61 10.37 -17.93
CA ARG A 39 13.37 11.04 -18.39
C ARG A 39 12.36 10.05 -19.00
N LEU A 40 12.81 9.02 -19.72
CA LEU A 40 11.91 8.01 -20.27
C LEU A 40 11.22 7.21 -19.16
N THR A 41 11.98 6.73 -18.19
CA THR A 41 11.40 5.99 -17.04
C THR A 41 10.52 6.86 -16.17
N ARG A 42 10.90 8.12 -15.91
CA ARG A 42 10.04 9.09 -15.20
C ARG A 42 8.71 9.32 -15.92
N LYS A 43 8.72 9.43 -17.24
CA LYS A 43 7.49 9.57 -18.04
C LYS A 43 6.57 8.35 -17.88
N ALA A 44 7.14 7.13 -17.84
CA ALA A 44 6.38 5.90 -17.62
C ALA A 44 5.77 5.84 -16.23
N VAL A 45 6.54 6.14 -15.19
CA VAL A 45 6.04 6.21 -13.80
C VAL A 45 4.91 7.24 -13.65
N ASN A 46 5.08 8.43 -14.23
CA ASN A 46 4.05 9.47 -14.18
C ASN A 46 2.79 9.08 -14.97
N LYS A 47 2.94 8.34 -16.06
CA LYS A 47 1.79 7.78 -16.79
C LYS A 47 1.02 6.78 -15.92
N ALA A 48 1.74 5.87 -15.26
CA ALA A 48 1.13 4.89 -14.35
C ALA A 48 0.37 5.58 -13.19
N ARG A 49 0.98 6.58 -12.55
CA ARG A 49 0.30 7.39 -11.52
C ARG A 49 -1.00 8.02 -12.02
N LYS A 50 -0.98 8.64 -13.21
CA LYS A 50 -2.18 9.23 -13.81
C LYS A 50 -3.26 8.19 -14.06
N GLN A 51 -2.90 7.00 -14.53
CA GLN A 51 -3.86 5.92 -14.77
C GLN A 51 -4.51 5.44 -13.47
N ILE A 52 -3.72 5.22 -12.41
CA ILE A 52 -4.24 4.83 -11.09
C ILE A 52 -5.13 5.95 -10.52
N ALA A 53 -4.66 7.18 -10.52
CA ALA A 53 -5.40 8.33 -10.02
C ALA A 53 -6.77 8.49 -10.71
N SER A 54 -6.83 8.30 -12.04
CA SER A 54 -8.08 8.39 -12.79
C SER A 54 -9.11 7.33 -12.41
N ILE A 55 -8.68 6.14 -11.98
CA ILE A 55 -9.58 5.05 -11.57
C ILE A 55 -10.26 5.36 -10.23
N ILE A 56 -9.54 6.01 -9.31
CA ILE A 56 -10.03 6.32 -7.97
C ILE A 56 -10.44 7.80 -7.80
N ASN A 57 -10.48 8.55 -8.90
CA ASN A 57 -10.82 9.98 -8.91
C ASN A 57 -9.94 10.83 -7.96
N ALA A 58 -8.62 10.58 -7.97
CA ALA A 58 -7.62 11.28 -7.18
C ALA A 58 -6.70 12.14 -8.08
N ASP A 59 -5.92 13.05 -7.47
CA ASP A 59 -4.82 13.71 -8.16
C ASP A 59 -3.61 12.76 -8.29
N PRO A 60 -2.89 12.74 -9.42
CA PRO A 60 -1.66 11.95 -9.56
C PRO A 60 -0.60 12.23 -8.50
N ALA A 61 -0.60 13.42 -7.87
CA ALA A 61 0.31 13.76 -6.78
C ALA A 61 -0.04 13.03 -5.47
N GLU A 62 -1.29 12.56 -5.32
CA GLU A 62 -1.75 11.78 -4.16
C GLU A 62 -1.37 10.29 -4.26
N ILE A 63 -0.83 9.84 -5.40
CA ILE A 63 -0.46 8.45 -5.61
C ILE A 63 0.98 8.20 -5.19
N LEU A 64 1.17 7.47 -4.12
CA LEU A 64 2.46 6.96 -3.67
C LEU A 64 2.64 5.51 -4.13
N ILE A 65 3.69 5.26 -4.92
CA ILE A 65 4.05 3.91 -5.37
C ILE A 65 5.04 3.33 -4.36
N THR A 66 4.70 2.16 -3.81
CA THR A 66 5.49 1.45 -2.80
C THR A 66 5.93 0.08 -3.32
N SER A 67 6.81 -0.59 -2.58
CA SER A 67 7.27 -1.95 -2.91
C SER A 67 6.22 -3.04 -2.64
N GLY A 68 5.15 -2.73 -1.90
CA GLY A 68 4.09 -3.68 -1.56
C GLY A 68 3.20 -3.22 -0.42
N GLY A 69 2.23 -4.07 -0.05
CA GLY A 69 1.21 -3.76 0.97
C GLY A 69 1.79 -3.42 2.33
N THR A 70 2.85 -4.09 2.76
CA THR A 70 3.50 -3.81 4.06
C THR A 70 4.06 -2.39 4.11
N GLU A 71 4.75 -1.93 3.07
CA GLU A 71 5.24 -0.54 3.00
C GLU A 71 4.07 0.44 2.93
N SER A 72 3.04 0.16 2.15
CA SER A 72 1.86 1.01 2.04
C SER A 72 1.18 1.19 3.40
N ASN A 73 0.91 0.10 4.11
CA ASN A 73 0.27 0.12 5.41
C ASN A 73 1.12 0.89 6.45
N ASN A 74 2.43 0.61 6.50
CA ASN A 74 3.34 1.32 7.40
C ASN A 74 3.40 2.83 7.07
N THR A 75 3.42 3.18 5.78
CA THR A 75 3.43 4.58 5.34
C THR A 75 2.14 5.29 5.74
N ALA A 76 0.98 4.66 5.57
CA ALA A 76 -0.30 5.23 5.96
C ALA A 76 -0.38 5.41 7.48
N VAL A 77 -0.16 4.34 8.25
CA VAL A 77 -0.29 4.36 9.71
C VAL A 77 0.69 5.33 10.35
N ASN A 78 1.99 5.20 10.05
CA ASN A 78 3.01 6.06 10.67
C ASN A 78 2.99 7.49 10.10
N GLY A 79 2.66 7.66 8.82
CA GLY A 79 2.57 8.97 8.17
C GLY A 79 1.48 9.84 8.79
N ILE A 80 0.30 9.29 9.01
CA ILE A 80 -0.82 10.02 9.64
C ILE A 80 -0.50 10.30 11.12
N THR A 81 -0.10 9.29 11.88
CA THR A 81 0.15 9.44 13.31
C THR A 81 1.31 10.39 13.63
N SER A 82 2.31 10.49 12.74
CA SER A 82 3.40 11.46 12.90
C SER A 82 2.93 12.91 12.83
N GLN A 83 1.86 13.19 12.11
CA GLN A 83 1.26 14.53 12.01
C GLN A 83 0.26 14.81 13.13
N PHE A 84 -0.31 13.79 13.74
CA PHE A 84 -1.32 13.87 14.77
C PHE A 84 -0.90 13.08 16.02
N PRO A 85 0.03 13.59 16.84
CA PRO A 85 0.63 12.84 17.94
C PRO A 85 -0.35 12.45 19.05
N ASN A 86 -1.54 13.04 19.10
CA ASN A 86 -2.60 12.69 20.06
C ASN A 86 -3.74 11.89 19.41
N SER A 87 -3.54 11.34 18.23
CA SER A 87 -4.57 10.59 17.54
C SER A 87 -4.89 9.28 18.27
N HIS A 88 -6.14 8.88 18.18
CA HIS A 88 -6.64 7.57 18.60
C HIS A 88 -6.75 6.68 17.38
N ILE A 89 -6.16 5.50 17.44
CA ILE A 89 -6.15 4.52 16.37
C ILE A 89 -7.13 3.41 16.72
N ILE A 90 -8.03 3.11 15.82
CA ILE A 90 -8.97 2.00 15.95
C ILE A 90 -8.70 1.04 14.77
N THR A 91 -8.52 -0.22 15.10
CA THR A 91 -8.29 -1.29 14.11
C THR A 91 -9.01 -2.56 14.55
N THR A 92 -8.97 -3.63 13.76
CA THR A 92 -9.56 -4.90 14.15
C THR A 92 -8.53 -5.87 14.72
N SER A 93 -8.98 -6.85 15.50
CA SER A 93 -8.10 -7.87 16.08
C SER A 93 -7.59 -8.89 15.06
N ILE A 94 -8.14 -8.92 13.85
CA ILE A 94 -7.85 -9.90 12.80
C ILE A 94 -7.08 -9.32 11.61
N GLU A 95 -6.55 -8.11 11.74
CA GLU A 95 -5.75 -7.50 10.69
C GLU A 95 -4.49 -8.29 10.39
N HIS A 96 -3.97 -8.10 9.19
CA HIS A 96 -2.66 -8.61 8.82
C HIS A 96 -1.56 -7.96 9.68
N ASP A 97 -0.46 -8.67 9.94
CA ASP A 97 0.69 -8.18 10.73
C ASP A 97 1.25 -6.84 10.23
N ALA A 98 1.13 -6.56 8.93
CA ALA A 98 1.51 -5.27 8.35
C ALA A 98 0.73 -4.06 8.92
N ILE A 99 -0.41 -4.29 9.59
CA ILE A 99 -1.18 -3.30 10.35
C ILE A 99 -0.97 -3.51 11.85
N LEU A 100 -1.07 -4.75 12.35
CA LEU A 100 -0.99 -5.02 13.78
C LEU A 100 0.36 -4.60 14.39
N GLU A 101 1.47 -4.88 13.72
CA GLU A 101 2.79 -4.55 14.27
C GLU A 101 3.08 -3.03 14.36
N PRO A 102 2.77 -2.20 13.33
CA PRO A 102 2.81 -0.76 13.49
C PRO A 102 1.91 -0.24 14.62
N CYS A 103 0.69 -0.78 14.76
CA CYS A 103 -0.24 -0.39 15.82
C CYS A 103 0.29 -0.74 17.21
N LYS A 104 0.86 -1.94 17.41
CA LYS A 104 1.52 -2.33 18.67
C LYS A 104 2.69 -1.40 19.02
N LYS A 105 3.51 -1.06 18.03
CA LYS A 105 4.63 -0.11 18.21
C LYS A 105 4.14 1.28 18.60
N LEU A 106 3.07 1.77 17.97
CA LEU A 106 2.48 3.06 18.31
C LEU A 106 1.90 3.03 19.73
N SER A 107 1.21 1.96 20.12
CA SER A 107 0.73 1.77 21.48
C SER A 107 1.86 1.82 22.51
N SER A 108 2.99 1.16 22.24
CA SER A 108 4.18 1.21 23.11
C SER A 108 4.81 2.60 23.19
N ASN A 109 4.58 3.46 22.22
CA ASN A 109 5.02 4.85 22.16
C ASN A 109 3.99 5.85 22.73
N GLY A 110 2.92 5.35 23.38
CA GLY A 110 1.94 6.17 24.09
C GLY A 110 0.70 6.59 23.29
N PHE A 111 0.56 6.13 22.04
CA PHE A 111 -0.68 6.34 21.29
C PHE A 111 -1.81 5.46 21.87
N LYS A 112 -3.02 5.99 21.90
CA LYS A 112 -4.22 5.19 22.18
C LYS A 112 -4.53 4.32 20.96
N VAL A 113 -4.55 2.99 21.16
CA VAL A 113 -4.88 2.01 20.12
C VAL A 113 -5.91 1.05 20.65
N ASP A 114 -7.06 0.97 20.01
CA ASP A 114 -8.12 0.02 20.31
C ASP A 114 -8.24 -1.02 19.19
N TYR A 115 -8.34 -2.30 19.60
CA TYR A 115 -8.50 -3.44 18.70
C TYR A 115 -9.92 -3.97 18.84
N LEU A 116 -10.77 -3.68 17.84
CA LEU A 116 -12.15 -4.14 17.85
C LEU A 116 -12.21 -5.66 17.72
N PRO A 117 -13.01 -6.32 18.56
CA PRO A 117 -13.29 -7.73 18.42
C PRO A 117 -14.11 -8.00 17.15
N VAL A 118 -14.03 -9.21 16.66
CA VAL A 118 -14.87 -9.68 15.56
C VAL A 118 -15.60 -10.95 15.97
N ASP A 119 -16.75 -11.20 15.35
CA ASP A 119 -17.50 -12.44 15.53
C ASP A 119 -16.81 -13.61 14.81
N LYS A 120 -17.42 -14.80 14.90
CA LYS A 120 -16.92 -16.02 14.25
C LYS A 120 -16.87 -15.97 12.70
N PHE A 121 -17.46 -14.96 12.09
CA PHE A 121 -17.45 -14.72 10.66
C PHE A 121 -16.48 -13.58 10.26
N GLY A 122 -15.78 -12.97 11.23
CA GLY A 122 -14.87 -11.86 11.00
C GLY A 122 -15.58 -10.49 10.89
N MET A 123 -16.83 -10.38 11.33
CA MET A 123 -17.60 -9.14 11.28
C MET A 123 -17.45 -8.35 12.58
N ILE A 124 -17.23 -7.04 12.43
CA ILE A 124 -17.29 -6.09 13.57
C ILE A 124 -18.75 -5.75 13.90
N ASN A 125 -19.03 -5.48 15.17
CA ASN A 125 -20.28 -4.86 15.55
C ASN A 125 -20.09 -3.33 15.53
N PRO A 126 -20.88 -2.56 14.73
CA PRO A 126 -20.74 -1.10 14.66
C PRO A 126 -20.92 -0.38 16.02
N LEU A 127 -21.65 -0.99 16.96
CA LEU A 127 -21.82 -0.43 18.31
C LEU A 127 -20.53 -0.46 19.15
N ASP A 128 -19.54 -1.27 18.75
CA ASP A 128 -18.24 -1.29 19.43
C ASP A 128 -17.37 -0.07 19.07
N LEU A 129 -17.84 0.79 18.13
CA LEU A 129 -17.19 2.05 17.74
C LEU A 129 -17.69 3.27 18.54
N GLU A 130 -18.76 3.12 19.32
CA GLU A 130 -19.33 4.18 20.19
C GLU A 130 -18.66 4.19 21.56
#